data_23f19c7948de37afd8b263d93a5469f5
#
_entry.id   23f19c7948de37afd8b263d93a5469f5
#
_cell.length_a   1.000
_cell.length_b   1.000
_cell.length_c   1.000
_cell.angle_alpha   90.00
_cell.angle_beta   90.00
_cell.angle_gamma   90.00
#
_symmetry.space_group_name_H-M   'P 1'
#
loop_
_entity.id
_entity.type
_entity.pdbx_description
1 polymer ?
#
loop_
_entity_poly.entity_id
_entity_poly.type
_entity_poly.pdbx_seq_one_letter_code
_entity_poly.pdbx_strand_id
1 'polypeptide(L)'
;MAEHQRASRGVCVLVSAAVIAVAACSEPARTATNFCRQLEHELPEIAQPTATPAQVSALVGSYKRLERVAPLAVEDDWKALTNLVQAAADVNASDPESVQAVADLSYATQKSAAAAAKWVSETCGVDISTGISTTP
;
A
#
# COMPACT_ATOMS: atom_id res chain seq x y z
N MET A 1 -35.11 1.67 78.37
CA MET A 1 -33.81 1.11 78.07
C MET A 1 -33.66 1.07 76.61
N ALA A 2 -32.86 1.98 76.09
CA ALA A 2 -32.76 2.27 74.67
C ALA A 2 -31.54 1.52 74.07
N GLU A 3 -31.81 0.72 73.08
CA GLU A 3 -30.75 0.06 72.31
C GLU A 3 -30.59 0.72 70.91
N HIS A 4 -29.48 1.37 70.75
CA HIS A 4 -29.11 2.06 69.54
C HIS A 4 -28.61 1.06 68.48
N GLN A 5 -29.44 0.82 67.47
CA GLN A 5 -29.00 0.15 66.24
C GLN A 5 -28.31 1.14 65.30
N ARG A 6 -26.99 1.03 65.22
CA ARG A 6 -26.20 1.76 64.23
C ARG A 6 -26.28 1.03 62.90
N ALA A 7 -26.99 1.64 61.96
CA ALA A 7 -26.98 1.23 60.55
C ALA A 7 -25.64 1.55 59.90
N SER A 8 -24.89 0.51 59.53
CA SER A 8 -23.69 0.60 58.75
C SER A 8 -24.08 0.87 57.28
N ARG A 9 -23.81 2.07 56.82
CA ARG A 9 -23.96 2.42 55.39
C ARG A 9 -22.74 1.90 54.62
N GLY A 10 -22.92 0.77 53.96
CA GLY A 10 -21.93 0.28 53.01
C GLY A 10 -21.92 1.17 51.77
N VAL A 11 -20.79 1.86 51.58
CA VAL A 11 -20.49 2.61 50.35
C VAL A 11 -20.01 1.63 49.31
N CYS A 12 -20.86 1.27 48.36
CA CYS A 12 -20.42 0.53 47.14
C CYS A 12 -19.68 1.50 46.25
N VAL A 13 -18.34 1.42 46.24
CA VAL A 13 -17.51 2.09 45.25
C VAL A 13 -17.59 1.29 43.97
N LEU A 14 -18.34 1.77 42.98
CA LEU A 14 -18.35 1.27 41.61
C LEU A 14 -17.06 1.72 40.92
N VAL A 15 -16.10 0.84 40.85
CA VAL A 15 -14.90 1.03 40.02
C VAL A 15 -15.33 0.75 38.58
N SER A 16 -15.62 1.80 37.82
CA SER A 16 -15.83 1.72 36.37
C SER A 16 -14.49 1.49 35.71
N ALA A 17 -14.21 0.24 35.35
CA ALA A 17 -13.07 -0.11 34.49
C ALA A 17 -13.37 0.42 33.07
N ALA A 18 -12.79 1.56 32.70
CA ALA A 18 -12.79 2.03 31.33
C ALA A 18 -11.88 1.10 30.51
N VAL A 19 -12.49 0.20 29.77
CA VAL A 19 -11.80 -0.61 28.75
C VAL A 19 -11.48 0.33 27.59
N ILE A 20 -10.26 0.84 27.54
CA ILE A 20 -9.72 1.55 26.38
C ILE A 20 -9.50 0.48 25.31
N ALA A 21 -10.43 0.35 24.39
CA ALA A 21 -10.24 -0.41 23.16
C ALA A 21 -9.19 0.33 22.32
N VAL A 22 -7.92 -0.08 22.42
CA VAL A 22 -6.87 0.31 21.50
C VAL A 22 -7.21 -0.37 20.19
N ALA A 23 -7.86 0.35 19.27
CA ALA A 23 -7.97 -0.05 17.88
C ALA A 23 -6.54 0.00 17.33
N ALA A 24 -5.80 -1.10 17.47
CA ALA A 24 -4.57 -1.30 16.75
C ALA A 24 -4.94 -1.27 15.26
N CYS A 25 -4.54 -0.22 14.55
CA CYS A 25 -4.52 -0.22 13.09
C CYS A 25 -3.52 -1.30 12.69
N SER A 26 -3.99 -2.53 12.62
CA SER A 26 -3.18 -3.65 12.15
C SER A 26 -2.90 -3.42 10.67
N GLU A 27 -1.65 -3.30 10.32
CA GLU A 27 -1.21 -3.29 8.93
C GLU A 27 -1.76 -4.55 8.23
N PRO A 28 -2.33 -4.44 7.01
CA PRO A 28 -2.91 -5.60 6.34
C PRO A 28 -1.85 -6.68 6.14
N ALA A 29 -2.23 -7.94 6.37
CA ALA A 29 -1.31 -9.05 6.24
C ALA A 29 -0.76 -9.13 4.81
N ARG A 30 0.57 -9.29 4.68
CA ARG A 30 1.31 -9.34 3.41
C ARG A 30 1.22 -10.75 2.80
N THR A 31 0.02 -11.11 2.35
CA THR A 31 -0.29 -12.39 1.73
C THR A 31 -0.60 -12.22 0.24
N ALA A 32 -0.40 -13.29 -0.55
CA ALA A 32 -0.75 -13.32 -1.96
C ALA A 32 -2.23 -12.94 -2.18
N THR A 33 -3.14 -13.46 -1.37
CA THR A 33 -4.58 -13.15 -1.48
C THR A 33 -4.88 -11.67 -1.26
N ASN A 34 -4.26 -11.04 -0.25
CA ASN A 34 -4.47 -9.62 0.02
C ASN A 34 -3.83 -8.76 -1.07
N PHE A 35 -2.66 -9.15 -1.57
CA PHE A 35 -2.01 -8.46 -2.66
C PHE A 35 -2.85 -8.52 -3.94
N CYS A 36 -3.30 -9.70 -4.35
CA CYS A 36 -4.11 -9.85 -5.57
C CYS A 36 -5.42 -9.06 -5.48
N ARG A 37 -6.08 -9.05 -4.31
CA ARG A 37 -7.27 -8.22 -4.09
C ARG A 37 -6.96 -6.72 -4.19
N GLN A 38 -5.85 -6.28 -3.61
CA GLN A 38 -5.42 -4.88 -3.72
C GLN A 38 -5.08 -4.53 -5.17
N LEU A 39 -4.39 -5.42 -5.88
CA LEU A 39 -4.06 -5.22 -7.29
C LEU A 39 -5.33 -5.06 -8.14
N GLU A 40 -6.31 -5.92 -7.96
CA GLU A 40 -7.60 -5.85 -8.65
C GLU A 40 -8.29 -4.48 -8.45
N HIS A 41 -8.21 -3.96 -7.23
CA HIS A 41 -8.74 -2.64 -6.90
C HIS A 41 -7.96 -1.49 -7.55
N GLU A 42 -6.63 -1.62 -7.69
CA GLU A 42 -5.76 -0.57 -8.26
C GLU A 42 -5.64 -0.63 -9.79
N LEU A 43 -5.97 -1.76 -10.43
CA LEU A 43 -5.85 -1.94 -11.87
C LEU A 43 -6.53 -0.84 -12.71
N PRO A 44 -7.75 -0.37 -12.39
CA PRO A 44 -8.39 0.70 -13.16
C PRO A 44 -7.58 2.00 -13.17
N GLU A 45 -6.90 2.33 -12.07
CA GLU A 45 -6.05 3.52 -11.97
C GLU A 45 -4.72 3.32 -12.68
N ILE A 46 -4.09 2.14 -12.48
CA ILE A 46 -2.81 1.80 -13.12
C ILE A 46 -2.96 1.72 -14.64
N ALA A 47 -4.14 1.31 -15.14
CA ALA A 47 -4.44 1.20 -16.55
C ALA A 47 -4.69 2.53 -17.27
N GLN A 48 -4.91 3.60 -16.53
CA GLN A 48 -5.23 4.89 -17.14
C GLN A 48 -3.99 5.62 -17.66
N PRO A 49 -4.10 6.33 -18.80
CA PRO A 49 -3.04 7.21 -19.26
C PRO A 49 -2.80 8.34 -18.25
N THR A 50 -1.54 8.59 -17.91
CA THR A 50 -1.15 9.66 -17.00
C THR A 50 -0.90 10.95 -17.78
N ALA A 51 -1.95 11.75 -17.99
CA ALA A 51 -1.87 13.01 -18.74
C ALA A 51 -1.83 14.25 -17.82
N THR A 52 -2.16 14.10 -16.54
CA THR A 52 -2.23 15.22 -15.60
C THR A 52 -1.43 14.93 -14.33
N PRO A 53 -0.94 15.96 -13.61
CA PRO A 53 -0.24 15.77 -12.32
C PRO A 53 -1.08 15.01 -11.27
N ALA A 54 -2.40 15.18 -11.29
CA ALA A 54 -3.31 14.47 -10.40
C ALA A 54 -3.32 12.95 -10.69
N GLN A 55 -3.35 12.57 -11.98
CA GLN A 55 -3.28 11.15 -12.39
C GLN A 55 -1.92 10.53 -12.07
N VAL A 56 -0.83 11.28 -12.26
CA VAL A 56 0.51 10.82 -11.85
C VAL A 56 0.57 10.57 -10.34
N SER A 57 0.04 11.50 -9.54
CA SER A 57 -0.02 11.33 -8.07
C SER A 57 -0.88 10.15 -7.65
N ALA A 58 -2.00 9.91 -8.32
CA ALA A 58 -2.87 8.77 -8.08
C ALA A 58 -2.15 7.44 -8.40
N LEU A 59 -1.43 7.37 -9.53
CA LEU A 59 -0.61 6.22 -9.92
C LEU A 59 0.47 5.91 -8.87
N VAL A 60 1.23 6.91 -8.42
CA VAL A 60 2.20 6.76 -7.33
C VAL A 60 1.52 6.21 -6.08
N GLY A 61 0.34 6.73 -5.74
CA GLY A 61 -0.46 6.26 -4.62
C GLY A 61 -0.83 4.77 -4.73
N SER A 62 -1.23 4.32 -5.92
CA SER A 62 -1.56 2.91 -6.20
C SER A 62 -0.35 2.00 -6.01
N TYR A 63 0.81 2.35 -6.54
CA TYR A 63 2.05 1.59 -6.35
C TYR A 63 2.45 1.49 -4.88
N LYS A 64 2.37 2.60 -4.11
CA LYS A 64 2.65 2.61 -2.67
C LYS A 64 1.67 1.74 -1.87
N ARG A 65 0.39 1.68 -2.25
CA ARG A 65 -0.59 0.79 -1.59
C ARG A 65 -0.27 -0.68 -1.85
N LEU A 66 0.13 -1.03 -3.08
CA LEU A 66 0.55 -2.38 -3.43
C LEU A 66 1.85 -2.78 -2.72
N GLU A 67 2.84 -1.89 -2.67
CA GLU A 67 4.10 -2.12 -1.94
C GLU A 67 3.85 -2.49 -0.47
N ARG A 68 2.92 -1.80 0.22
CA ARG A 68 2.61 -2.09 1.63
C ARG A 68 2.06 -3.49 1.87
N VAL A 69 1.38 -4.08 0.89
CA VAL A 69 0.80 -5.42 1.00
C VAL A 69 1.58 -6.47 0.22
N ALA A 70 2.69 -6.10 -0.43
CA ALA A 70 3.50 -7.02 -1.22
C ALA A 70 4.08 -8.14 -0.34
N PRO A 71 3.85 -9.43 -0.68
CA PRO A 71 4.47 -10.54 0.00
C PRO A 71 6.00 -10.53 -0.13
N LEU A 72 6.70 -11.17 0.81
CA LEU A 72 8.17 -11.24 0.81
C LEU A 72 8.76 -11.74 -0.52
N ALA A 73 8.04 -12.62 -1.22
CA ALA A 73 8.50 -13.17 -2.49
C ALA A 73 8.65 -12.13 -3.62
N VAL A 74 8.00 -10.98 -3.51
CA VAL A 74 7.96 -9.93 -4.55
C VAL A 74 8.15 -8.53 -3.96
N GLU A 75 8.46 -8.44 -2.67
CA GLU A 75 8.59 -7.17 -1.94
C GLU A 75 9.62 -6.24 -2.54
N ASP A 76 10.84 -6.75 -2.74
CA ASP A 76 11.96 -5.94 -3.26
C ASP A 76 11.71 -5.50 -4.70
N ASP A 77 11.09 -6.37 -5.50
CA ASP A 77 10.75 -6.05 -6.88
C ASP A 77 9.66 -4.97 -6.92
N TRP A 78 8.63 -5.09 -6.07
CA TRP A 78 7.57 -4.09 -6.01
C TRP A 78 8.06 -2.74 -5.48
N LYS A 79 8.97 -2.75 -4.51
CA LYS A 79 9.65 -1.55 -4.02
C LYS A 79 10.47 -0.86 -5.12
N ALA A 80 11.19 -1.64 -5.93
CA ALA A 80 11.93 -1.08 -7.06
C ALA A 80 11.00 -0.40 -8.08
N LEU A 81 9.86 -1.02 -8.39
CA LEU A 81 8.83 -0.43 -9.26
C LEU A 81 8.24 0.86 -8.67
N THR A 82 7.91 0.86 -7.37
CA THR A 82 7.39 2.06 -6.69
C THR A 82 8.38 3.21 -6.74
N ASN A 83 9.66 2.93 -6.51
CA ASN A 83 10.73 3.93 -6.59
C ASN A 83 10.87 4.50 -8.01
N LEU A 84 10.77 3.67 -9.04
CA LEU A 84 10.81 4.12 -10.43
C LEU A 84 9.62 5.04 -10.75
N VAL A 85 8.40 4.64 -10.37
CA VAL A 85 7.19 5.45 -10.62
C VAL A 85 7.27 6.78 -9.86
N GLN A 86 7.77 6.78 -8.63
CA GLN A 86 7.99 8.01 -7.85
C GLN A 86 9.04 8.91 -8.53
N ALA A 87 10.19 8.36 -8.93
CA ALA A 87 11.23 9.12 -9.61
C ALA A 87 10.74 9.71 -10.95
N ALA A 88 9.93 8.96 -11.69
CA ALA A 88 9.30 9.46 -12.92
C ALA A 88 8.29 10.58 -12.66
N ALA A 89 7.56 10.51 -11.52
CA ALA A 89 6.62 11.56 -11.11
C ALA A 89 7.34 12.87 -10.71
N ASP A 90 8.54 12.74 -10.14
CA ASP A 90 9.34 13.86 -9.63
C ASP A 90 10.34 14.41 -10.68
N VAL A 91 10.37 13.85 -11.90
CA VAL A 91 11.32 14.24 -12.94
C VAL A 91 11.16 15.71 -13.33
N ASN A 92 12.27 16.43 -13.39
CA ASN A 92 12.31 17.76 -14.01
C ASN A 92 12.67 17.63 -15.50
N ALA A 93 11.65 17.74 -16.36
CA ALA A 93 11.83 17.58 -17.79
C ALA A 93 12.74 18.65 -18.43
N SER A 94 13.00 19.77 -17.77
CA SER A 94 13.90 20.82 -18.20
C SER A 94 15.36 20.59 -17.77
N ASP A 95 15.62 19.58 -16.95
CA ASP A 95 16.94 19.20 -16.47
C ASP A 95 17.36 17.86 -17.07
N PRO A 96 18.36 17.87 -18.00
CA PRO A 96 18.83 16.64 -18.64
C PRO A 96 19.38 15.60 -17.66
N GLU A 97 19.97 16.02 -16.54
CA GLU A 97 20.49 15.08 -15.53
C GLU A 97 19.36 14.38 -14.81
N SER A 98 18.28 15.10 -14.50
CA SER A 98 17.06 14.53 -13.91
C SER A 98 16.42 13.50 -14.85
N VAL A 99 16.32 13.82 -16.12
CA VAL A 99 15.79 12.88 -17.14
C VAL A 99 16.67 11.65 -17.28
N GLN A 100 18.00 11.84 -17.33
CA GLN A 100 18.95 10.71 -17.42
C GLN A 100 18.88 9.80 -16.20
N ALA A 101 18.75 10.36 -14.99
CA ALA A 101 18.63 9.57 -13.76
C ALA A 101 17.41 8.65 -13.78
N VAL A 102 16.26 9.12 -14.28
CA VAL A 102 15.05 8.27 -14.44
C VAL A 102 15.26 7.20 -15.50
N ALA A 103 15.93 7.53 -16.61
CA ALA A 103 16.25 6.55 -17.65
C ALA A 103 17.16 5.43 -17.10
N ASP A 104 18.21 5.78 -16.37
CA ASP A 104 19.13 4.82 -15.75
C ASP A 104 18.42 3.95 -14.71
N LEU A 105 17.55 4.55 -13.89
CA LEU A 105 16.71 3.81 -12.93
C LEU A 105 15.76 2.85 -13.66
N SER A 106 15.18 3.26 -14.78
CA SER A 106 14.32 2.41 -15.60
C SER A 106 15.06 1.16 -16.08
N TYR A 107 16.29 1.30 -16.60
CA TYR A 107 17.11 0.17 -16.99
C TYR A 107 17.46 -0.73 -15.79
N ALA A 108 17.84 -0.15 -14.66
CA ALA A 108 18.16 -0.91 -13.44
C ALA A 108 16.96 -1.70 -12.91
N THR A 109 15.75 -1.21 -13.13
CA THR A 109 14.51 -1.80 -12.62
C THR A 109 13.92 -2.88 -13.54
N GLN A 110 14.42 -3.06 -14.78
CA GLN A 110 13.84 -4.00 -15.75
C GLN A 110 13.74 -5.44 -15.24
N LYS A 111 14.75 -5.91 -14.50
CA LYS A 111 14.75 -7.26 -13.93
C LYS A 111 13.65 -7.42 -12.89
N SER A 112 13.48 -6.44 -12.01
CA SER A 112 12.43 -6.42 -11.00
C SER A 112 11.05 -6.32 -11.63
N ALA A 113 10.89 -5.51 -12.69
CA ALA A 113 9.64 -5.44 -13.44
C ALA A 113 9.24 -6.78 -14.05
N ALA A 114 10.18 -7.49 -14.66
CA ALA A 114 9.94 -8.82 -15.22
C ALA A 114 9.61 -9.86 -14.12
N ALA A 115 10.30 -9.83 -12.98
CA ALA A 115 10.04 -10.72 -11.85
C ALA A 115 8.67 -10.47 -11.23
N ALA A 116 8.33 -9.21 -11.00
CA ALA A 116 7.01 -8.82 -10.49
C ALA A 116 5.88 -9.22 -11.45
N ALA A 117 6.03 -8.97 -12.75
CA ALA A 117 5.04 -9.33 -13.75
C ALA A 117 4.81 -10.84 -13.81
N LYS A 118 5.89 -11.63 -13.79
CA LYS A 118 5.81 -13.09 -13.75
C LYS A 118 5.08 -13.57 -12.50
N TRP A 119 5.47 -13.07 -11.34
CA TRP A 119 4.85 -13.46 -10.07
C TRP A 119 3.35 -13.11 -10.04
N VAL A 120 2.98 -11.92 -10.50
CA VAL A 120 1.58 -11.46 -10.59
C VAL A 120 0.78 -12.36 -11.53
N SER A 121 1.32 -12.68 -12.71
CA SER A 121 0.66 -13.56 -13.67
C SER A 121 0.42 -14.96 -13.09
N GLU A 122 1.44 -15.54 -12.44
CA GLU A 122 1.35 -16.90 -11.87
C GLU A 122 0.48 -16.97 -10.61
N THR A 123 0.42 -15.89 -9.82
CA THR A 123 -0.24 -15.89 -8.52
C THR A 123 -1.64 -15.28 -8.56
N CYS A 124 -1.81 -14.19 -9.31
CA CYS A 124 -3.06 -13.44 -9.39
C CYS A 124 -3.82 -13.68 -10.72
N GLY A 125 -3.20 -14.33 -11.71
CA GLY A 125 -3.80 -14.56 -13.03
C GLY A 125 -3.94 -13.28 -13.87
N VAL A 126 -3.21 -12.22 -13.54
CA VAL A 126 -3.23 -10.92 -14.22
C VAL A 126 -1.94 -10.70 -14.97
N ASP A 127 -2.00 -10.38 -16.25
CA ASP A 127 -0.83 -10.01 -17.04
C ASP A 127 -0.60 -8.50 -16.99
N ILE A 128 0.52 -8.11 -16.34
CA ILE A 128 0.98 -6.72 -16.27
C ILE A 128 2.26 -6.48 -17.09
N SER A 129 2.75 -7.50 -17.82
CA SER A 129 4.05 -7.45 -18.53
C SER A 129 4.04 -6.52 -19.72
N THR A 130 2.91 -6.30 -20.35
CA THR A 130 2.77 -5.47 -21.54
C THR A 130 2.65 -3.98 -21.23
N GLY A 131 2.86 -3.64 -19.94
CA GLY A 131 2.49 -2.32 -19.44
C GLY A 131 1.16 -2.00 -20.07
N ILE A 132 0.09 -1.85 -19.38
CA ILE A 132 -1.28 -1.88 -19.91
C ILE A 132 -1.33 -1.24 -21.30
N SER A 133 -0.99 -2.00 -22.30
CA SER A 133 -1.15 -1.64 -23.71
C SER A 133 -2.63 -1.78 -23.97
N THR A 134 -3.36 -0.71 -23.79
CA THR A 134 -4.63 -0.57 -24.50
C THR A 134 -4.26 -0.64 -25.97
N THR A 135 -4.33 -1.83 -26.55
CA THR A 135 -4.31 -1.99 -28.00
C THR A 135 -5.48 -1.19 -28.55
N PRO A 136 -5.26 -0.28 -29.51
CA PRO A 136 -6.32 0.52 -30.09
C PRO A 136 -7.38 -0.36 -30.77
#